data_1e7322f5a158afa21db92db8f4318d4d
#
_entry.id   1e7322f5a158afa21db92db8f4318d4d
#
_cell.length_a   1.000
_cell.length_b   1.000
_cell.length_c   1.000
_cell.angle_alpha   90.00
_cell.angle_beta   90.00
_cell.angle_gamma   90.00
#
_symmetry.space_group_name_H-M   'P 1'
#
loop_
_entity.id
_entity.type
_entity.pdbx_description
1 polymer ?
#
loop_
_entity_poly.entity_id
_entity_poly.type
_entity_poly.pdbx_seq_one_letter_code
_entity_poly.pdbx_strand_id
1 'polypeptide(L)'
;MTTVAVLGGGVGGLSAAHELAERGFGVTVYEALDAFGGKARSMPVPGSGTGGRADLPAEHGFRFFPGFYRHLPDTMARIPTGARTAADHLVPATRILLAQAGGRDELVTAAHKPSSLDDLAVLVRFAWAFGTEVGIAPDELALFVERLLMLLTACDERRLEQFELASWWEYVGAEHRSPAFGKFLADGLTRTLVAARAREISARTGGLILCQLLLDLTRAGGRADQVLDAPTSEAWIDPWLAHLRGLGVTLRGGCEVAGIECDGRRVRRATVQTAAGTEPVHADFYVAALPVERLALLLSPTLRAAEPRLAALPRLVVRWMNGAMFYLDRDVPLQHGHAIFIDSEWALTAISQAQFWPEVDLEQRGDGRVEGILSVDVSEWERPGRRTGKVAMACTPEEIRAEVWGQLTDHLDDGSLQESNVVTWFLDPAIRFPNPTGATNLEPLLINTAGSWADRPDAVTRIPNFLLAADFVRTHTDLATMEGANEAARRAVNGILAATGSRAPRCTLWKLREPPLLAPFRTLDRLRWRLGRRPAKPPMRVSEDGQLEATGPVSRVLLAAARRVT
;
A
#
# COMPACT_ATOMS: atom_id res chain seq x y z
N MET A 1 19.70 30.68 -1.47
CA MET A 1 19.20 29.32 -1.69
C MET A 1 17.83 29.20 -1.01
N THR A 2 16.81 28.81 -1.72
CA THR A 2 15.45 28.65 -1.14
C THR A 2 15.45 27.48 -0.16
N THR A 3 14.88 27.70 1.03
CA THR A 3 14.84 26.73 2.13
C THR A 3 13.48 26.05 2.22
N VAL A 4 13.48 24.75 2.51
CA VAL A 4 12.28 23.96 2.68
C VAL A 4 12.34 23.16 3.98
N ALA A 5 11.34 23.35 4.84
CA ALA A 5 11.13 22.51 6.01
C ALA A 5 10.16 21.37 5.64
N VAL A 6 10.62 20.14 5.73
CA VAL A 6 9.82 18.93 5.55
C VAL A 6 9.42 18.43 6.93
N LEU A 7 8.12 18.38 7.17
CA LEU A 7 7.51 18.03 8.45
C LEU A 7 7.02 16.56 8.38
N GLY A 8 7.81 15.64 8.93
CA GLY A 8 7.66 14.19 8.88
C GLY A 8 8.74 13.52 8.01
N GLY A 9 9.39 12.50 8.56
CA GLY A 9 10.49 11.74 7.95
C GLY A 9 10.09 10.36 7.44
N GLY A 10 8.81 10.14 7.13
CA GLY A 10 8.31 8.96 6.43
C GLY A 10 8.64 8.98 4.93
N VAL A 11 8.20 7.96 4.18
CA VAL A 11 8.49 7.83 2.73
C VAL A 11 8.12 9.09 1.96
N GLY A 12 6.98 9.74 2.24
CA GLY A 12 6.59 10.98 1.59
C GLY A 12 7.56 12.14 1.86
N GLY A 13 7.98 12.31 3.11
CA GLY A 13 8.93 13.36 3.49
C GLY A 13 10.33 13.14 2.92
N LEU A 14 10.85 11.92 3.02
CA LEU A 14 12.16 11.56 2.44
C LEU A 14 12.14 11.70 0.92
N SER A 15 11.03 11.34 0.25
CA SER A 15 10.86 11.53 -1.19
C SER A 15 10.86 13.01 -1.58
N ALA A 16 10.16 13.85 -0.81
CA ALA A 16 10.15 15.30 -1.05
C ALA A 16 11.55 15.90 -0.85
N ALA A 17 12.25 15.48 0.22
CA ALA A 17 13.62 15.92 0.50
C ALA A 17 14.59 15.52 -0.62
N HIS A 18 14.50 14.27 -1.12
CA HIS A 18 15.32 13.77 -2.21
C HIS A 18 15.13 14.60 -3.48
N GLU A 19 13.88 14.73 -3.93
CA GLU A 19 13.55 15.48 -5.14
C GLU A 19 13.93 16.95 -5.05
N LEU A 20 13.80 17.58 -3.87
CA LEU A 20 14.18 18.98 -3.65
C LEU A 20 15.69 19.15 -3.62
N ALA A 21 16.43 18.29 -2.90
CA ALA A 21 17.89 18.39 -2.78
C ALA A 21 18.59 18.23 -4.13
N GLU A 22 18.18 17.26 -4.96
CA GLU A 22 18.67 17.10 -6.33
C GLU A 22 18.43 18.33 -7.23
N ARG A 23 17.48 19.19 -6.84
CA ARG A 23 17.10 20.42 -7.57
C ARG A 23 17.66 21.69 -6.92
N GLY A 24 18.60 21.55 -5.97
CA GLY A 24 19.36 22.64 -5.39
C GLY A 24 18.61 23.46 -4.32
N PHE A 25 17.61 22.89 -3.66
CA PHE A 25 16.96 23.50 -2.49
C PHE A 25 17.70 23.14 -1.20
N GLY A 26 17.69 24.04 -0.21
CA GLY A 26 18.14 23.77 1.15
C GLY A 26 17.03 23.06 1.93
N VAL A 27 17.25 21.81 2.33
CA VAL A 27 16.20 20.97 2.93
C VAL A 27 16.56 20.55 4.33
N THR A 28 15.61 20.72 5.26
CA THR A 28 15.66 20.13 6.60
C THR A 28 14.42 19.28 6.82
N VAL A 29 14.60 18.01 7.22
CA VAL A 29 13.53 17.08 7.56
C VAL A 29 13.44 16.97 9.08
N TYR A 30 12.24 17.11 9.62
CA TYR A 30 11.92 16.97 11.04
C TYR A 30 11.08 15.72 11.26
N GLU A 31 11.55 14.79 12.08
CA GLU A 31 10.89 13.54 12.40
C GLU A 31 10.68 13.40 13.91
N ALA A 32 9.49 12.95 14.31
CA ALA A 32 9.15 12.78 15.72
C ALA A 32 10.00 11.71 16.43
N LEU A 33 10.33 10.65 15.73
CA LEU A 33 11.18 9.57 16.22
C LEU A 33 12.65 9.84 15.90
N ASP A 34 13.55 9.15 16.58
CA ASP A 34 14.96 9.16 16.22
C ASP A 34 15.23 8.36 14.93
N ALA A 35 14.32 7.45 14.57
CA ALA A 35 14.37 6.64 13.36
C ALA A 35 13.48 7.21 12.26
N PHE A 36 14.01 7.29 11.05
CA PHE A 36 13.31 7.75 9.84
C PHE A 36 12.69 6.58 9.07
N GLY A 37 11.85 6.88 8.07
CA GLY A 37 11.19 5.90 7.22
C GLY A 37 9.69 5.74 7.51
N GLY A 38 9.21 6.28 8.63
CA GLY A 38 7.81 6.16 9.05
C GLY A 38 7.39 4.69 9.17
N LYS A 39 6.20 4.37 8.71
CA LYS A 39 5.67 2.97 8.72
C LYS A 39 6.46 1.99 7.85
N ALA A 40 7.35 2.49 6.98
CA ALA A 40 8.15 1.62 6.10
C ALA A 40 9.46 1.12 6.76
N ARG A 41 9.91 1.70 7.88
CA ARG A 41 11.15 1.30 8.54
C ARG A 41 11.09 -0.12 9.11
N SER A 42 12.21 -0.81 9.16
CA SER A 42 12.43 -1.90 10.10
C SER A 42 12.92 -1.34 11.45
N MET A 43 12.81 -2.15 12.49
CA MET A 43 13.21 -1.80 13.85
C MET A 43 13.86 -3.00 14.55
N PRO A 44 14.70 -2.79 15.57
CA PRO A 44 15.21 -3.92 16.34
C PRO A 44 14.12 -4.49 17.26
N VAL A 45 14.15 -5.79 17.53
CA VAL A 45 13.46 -6.42 18.66
C VAL A 45 14.27 -6.15 19.91
N PRO A 46 13.84 -5.24 20.79
CA PRO A 46 14.70 -4.73 21.85
C PRO A 46 15.18 -5.83 22.80
N GLY A 47 16.50 -5.93 23.00
CA GLY A 47 17.11 -6.87 23.93
C GLY A 47 17.10 -8.33 23.48
N SER A 48 16.80 -8.62 22.22
CA SER A 48 16.87 -9.97 21.67
C SER A 48 18.32 -10.42 21.42
N GLY A 49 19.25 -9.48 21.17
CA GLY A 49 20.66 -9.77 20.94
C GLY A 49 21.39 -10.21 22.22
N THR A 50 22.07 -11.34 22.17
CA THR A 50 22.89 -11.87 23.26
C THR A 50 24.30 -12.27 22.77
N GLY A 51 25.25 -12.30 23.68
CA GLY A 51 26.64 -12.72 23.34
C GLY A 51 27.32 -11.81 22.31
N GLY A 52 26.98 -10.51 22.27
CA GLY A 52 27.52 -9.53 21.32
C GLY A 52 26.86 -9.52 19.95
N ARG A 53 25.78 -10.29 19.74
CA ARG A 53 25.01 -10.29 18.51
C ARG A 53 24.08 -9.09 18.42
N ALA A 54 23.76 -8.69 17.20
CA ALA A 54 22.73 -7.66 16.95
C ALA A 54 21.33 -8.15 17.35
N ASP A 55 20.44 -7.22 17.66
CA ASP A 55 19.03 -7.54 17.85
C ASP A 55 18.41 -8.12 16.56
N LEU A 56 17.38 -8.94 16.71
CA LEU A 56 16.57 -9.45 15.60
C LEU A 56 15.87 -8.29 14.89
N PRO A 57 15.78 -8.29 13.55
CA PRO A 57 15.05 -7.28 12.80
C PRO A 57 13.54 -7.52 12.89
N ALA A 58 12.79 -6.47 13.12
CA ALA A 58 11.34 -6.48 13.05
C ALA A 58 10.80 -5.38 12.14
N GLU A 59 9.55 -5.48 11.73
CA GLU A 59 8.90 -4.53 10.84
C GLU A 59 7.49 -4.20 11.33
N HIS A 60 6.99 -3.03 10.94
CA HIS A 60 5.58 -2.63 11.14
C HIS A 60 4.61 -3.60 10.44
N GLY A 61 5.04 -4.22 9.39
CA GLY A 61 4.47 -5.26 8.57
C GLY A 61 5.44 -5.54 7.43
N PHE A 62 5.37 -6.65 6.72
CA PHE A 62 6.27 -6.93 5.62
C PHE A 62 6.10 -5.93 4.45
N ARG A 63 7.15 -5.74 3.65
CA ARG A 63 7.13 -4.81 2.51
C ARG A 63 6.78 -5.54 1.24
N PHE A 64 5.81 -4.98 0.53
CA PHE A 64 5.31 -5.45 -0.74
C PHE A 64 5.44 -4.35 -1.79
N PHE A 65 6.06 -4.67 -2.93
CA PHE A 65 6.29 -3.75 -4.04
C PHE A 65 5.64 -4.31 -5.31
N PRO A 66 4.34 -4.09 -5.50
CA PRO A 66 3.63 -4.59 -6.68
C PRO A 66 4.13 -3.93 -7.95
N GLY A 67 3.99 -4.63 -9.07
CA GLY A 67 4.53 -4.21 -10.36
C GLY A 67 3.96 -2.91 -10.94
N PHE A 68 2.83 -2.44 -10.42
CA PHE A 68 2.27 -1.14 -10.79
C PHE A 68 2.95 0.05 -10.10
N TYR A 69 3.79 -0.16 -9.09
CA TYR A 69 4.62 0.90 -8.50
C TYR A 69 5.61 1.42 -9.55
N ARG A 70 5.70 2.73 -9.68
CA ARG A 70 6.55 3.40 -10.66
C ARG A 70 7.36 4.55 -10.07
N HIS A 71 6.76 5.34 -9.19
CA HIS A 71 7.38 6.50 -8.57
C HIS A 71 8.42 6.07 -7.53
N LEU A 72 8.05 5.12 -6.68
CA LEU A 72 8.94 4.64 -5.63
C LEU A 72 10.16 3.88 -6.18
N PRO A 73 10.01 2.89 -7.08
CA PRO A 73 11.18 2.24 -7.70
C PRO A 73 12.09 3.20 -8.47
N ASP A 74 11.54 4.24 -9.11
CA ASP A 74 12.35 5.29 -9.75
C ASP A 74 13.17 6.10 -8.71
N THR A 75 12.61 6.37 -7.55
CA THR A 75 13.35 6.99 -6.46
C THR A 75 14.43 6.04 -5.91
N MET A 76 14.08 4.77 -5.67
CA MET A 76 15.00 3.74 -5.17
C MET A 76 16.20 3.50 -6.11
N ALA A 77 15.98 3.58 -7.44
CA ALA A 77 17.04 3.46 -8.44
C ALA A 77 18.10 4.59 -8.39
N ARG A 78 17.83 5.67 -7.67
CA ARG A 78 18.75 6.80 -7.49
C ARG A 78 19.45 6.79 -6.11
N ILE A 79 19.17 5.79 -5.27
CA ILE A 79 19.76 5.65 -3.94
C ILE A 79 20.90 4.63 -4.02
N PRO A 80 22.17 5.05 -3.88
CA PRO A 80 23.30 4.11 -3.96
C PRO A 80 23.38 3.22 -2.73
N THR A 81 23.66 1.93 -2.93
CA THR A 81 23.94 0.91 -1.91
C THR A 81 25.24 0.19 -2.25
N GLY A 82 26.35 0.89 -2.14
CA GLY A 82 27.65 0.40 -2.62
C GLY A 82 27.75 0.39 -4.13
N ALA A 83 27.93 -0.79 -4.74
CA ALA A 83 27.98 -0.95 -6.20
C ALA A 83 26.59 -1.07 -6.86
N ARG A 84 25.53 -1.18 -6.07
CA ARG A 84 24.13 -1.33 -6.48
C ARG A 84 23.32 -0.09 -6.12
N THR A 85 22.02 -0.13 -6.35
CA THR A 85 21.04 0.86 -5.88
C THR A 85 19.99 0.17 -5.00
N ALA A 86 19.24 0.95 -4.24
CA ALA A 86 18.14 0.40 -3.43
C ALA A 86 17.09 -0.36 -4.28
N ALA A 87 16.93 -0.01 -5.55
CA ALA A 87 16.04 -0.75 -6.46
C ALA A 87 16.57 -2.15 -6.81
N ASP A 88 17.88 -2.38 -6.74
CA ASP A 88 18.49 -3.69 -7.00
C ASP A 88 18.31 -4.67 -5.83
N HIS A 89 17.84 -4.18 -4.68
CA HIS A 89 17.42 -4.99 -3.53
C HIS A 89 15.98 -5.50 -3.65
N LEU A 90 15.25 -5.11 -4.69
CA LEU A 90 13.93 -5.63 -4.98
C LEU A 90 14.03 -6.95 -5.74
N VAL A 91 13.77 -8.05 -5.04
CA VAL A 91 13.78 -9.42 -5.59
C VAL A 91 12.37 -9.93 -5.83
N PRO A 92 12.14 -10.74 -6.89
CA PRO A 92 10.81 -11.21 -7.21
C PRO A 92 10.32 -12.28 -6.23
N ALA A 93 9.07 -12.13 -5.77
CA ALA A 93 8.28 -13.22 -5.26
C ALA A 93 7.62 -13.92 -6.45
N THR A 94 7.82 -15.23 -6.61
CA THR A 94 7.46 -15.95 -7.83
C THR A 94 6.15 -16.70 -7.72
N ARG A 95 5.63 -16.85 -6.50
CA ARG A 95 4.41 -17.60 -6.23
C ARG A 95 3.55 -16.89 -5.18
N ILE A 96 2.27 -17.15 -5.19
CA ILE A 96 1.32 -16.74 -4.16
C ILE A 96 0.64 -18.00 -3.66
N LEU A 97 0.60 -18.18 -2.35
CA LEU A 97 -0.21 -19.19 -1.70
C LEU A 97 -1.57 -18.58 -1.34
N LEU A 98 -2.65 -19.18 -1.81
CA LEU A 98 -4.00 -18.91 -1.32
C LEU A 98 -4.36 -20.04 -0.35
N ALA A 99 -4.41 -19.73 0.93
CA ALA A 99 -4.76 -20.67 1.98
C ALA A 99 -6.20 -20.42 2.44
N GLN A 100 -7.00 -21.45 2.52
CA GLN A 100 -8.32 -21.44 3.16
C GLN A 100 -8.36 -22.49 4.26
N ALA A 101 -9.26 -22.35 5.23
CA ALA A 101 -9.35 -23.31 6.32
C ALA A 101 -9.62 -24.73 5.80
N GLY A 102 -8.71 -25.68 6.10
CA GLY A 102 -8.77 -27.07 5.65
C GLY A 102 -8.30 -27.31 4.22
N GLY A 103 -7.61 -26.35 3.59
CA GLY A 103 -7.10 -26.50 2.23
C GLY A 103 -5.97 -25.53 1.91
N ARG A 104 -5.17 -25.88 0.90
CA ARG A 104 -3.98 -25.13 0.49
C ARG A 104 -3.87 -25.11 -1.04
N ASP A 105 -3.92 -23.92 -1.65
CA ASP A 105 -3.82 -23.73 -3.09
C ASP A 105 -2.65 -22.85 -3.47
N GLU A 106 -1.85 -23.28 -4.44
CA GLU A 106 -0.73 -22.53 -4.96
C GLU A 106 -1.07 -21.82 -6.27
N LEU A 107 -0.84 -20.50 -6.30
CA LEU A 107 -0.89 -19.72 -7.51
C LEU A 107 0.52 -19.40 -8.00
N VAL A 108 0.86 -19.88 -9.18
CA VAL A 108 2.12 -19.51 -9.84
C VAL A 108 1.91 -18.21 -10.61
N THR A 109 2.72 -17.19 -10.33
CA THR A 109 2.69 -15.96 -11.12
C THR A 109 3.25 -16.22 -12.52
N ALA A 110 2.45 -15.98 -13.55
CA ALA A 110 2.86 -16.25 -14.94
C ALA A 110 3.84 -15.18 -15.43
N ALA A 111 4.92 -15.63 -16.08
CA ALA A 111 5.99 -14.77 -16.60
C ALA A 111 5.71 -14.30 -18.04
N HIS A 112 4.53 -13.75 -18.36
CA HIS A 112 4.19 -13.31 -19.72
C HIS A 112 3.86 -11.82 -19.81
N LYS A 113 4.17 -11.18 -20.96
CA LYS A 113 3.84 -9.76 -21.21
C LYS A 113 2.36 -9.57 -21.48
N PRO A 114 1.61 -8.78 -20.67
CA PRO A 114 0.26 -8.42 -21.01
C PRO A 114 0.24 -7.31 -22.05
N SER A 115 0.22 -7.67 -23.30
CA SER A 115 0.04 -6.73 -24.41
C SER A 115 -1.10 -7.13 -25.34
N SER A 116 -1.72 -8.27 -25.08
CA SER A 116 -2.70 -8.90 -25.97
C SER A 116 -4.02 -9.23 -25.25
N LEU A 117 -5.03 -9.60 -26.04
CA LEU A 117 -6.28 -10.18 -25.56
C LEU A 117 -6.08 -11.51 -24.83
N ASP A 118 -4.99 -12.22 -25.17
CA ASP A 118 -4.66 -13.49 -24.53
C ASP A 118 -4.32 -13.29 -23.04
N ASP A 119 -3.78 -12.14 -22.67
CA ASP A 119 -3.49 -11.80 -21.28
C ASP A 119 -4.76 -11.52 -20.46
N LEU A 120 -5.75 -10.85 -21.07
CA LEU A 120 -7.08 -10.73 -20.48
C LEU A 120 -7.76 -12.10 -20.35
N ALA A 121 -7.54 -12.99 -21.33
CA ALA A 121 -8.05 -14.36 -21.27
C ALA A 121 -7.36 -15.18 -20.16
N VAL A 122 -6.06 -14.92 -19.88
CA VAL A 122 -5.36 -15.53 -18.74
C VAL A 122 -5.97 -15.09 -17.42
N LEU A 123 -6.27 -13.78 -17.24
CA LEU A 123 -6.92 -13.27 -16.05
C LEU A 123 -8.30 -13.90 -15.83
N VAL A 124 -9.08 -14.05 -16.90
CA VAL A 124 -10.39 -14.69 -16.84
C VAL A 124 -10.26 -16.16 -16.44
N ARG A 125 -9.34 -16.91 -17.07
CA ARG A 125 -9.08 -18.31 -16.72
C ARG A 125 -8.63 -18.46 -15.29
N PHE A 126 -7.79 -17.55 -14.79
CA PHE A 126 -7.38 -17.53 -13.40
C PHE A 126 -8.57 -17.32 -12.44
N ALA A 127 -9.35 -16.25 -12.68
CA ALA A 127 -10.55 -15.99 -11.87
C ALA A 127 -11.54 -17.18 -11.94
N TRP A 128 -11.62 -17.83 -13.08
CA TRP A 128 -12.47 -19.00 -13.30
C TRP A 128 -11.99 -20.23 -12.52
N ALA A 129 -10.71 -20.58 -12.63
CA ALA A 129 -10.13 -21.70 -11.91
C ALA A 129 -10.28 -21.52 -10.39
N PHE A 130 -9.87 -20.38 -9.86
CA PHE A 130 -10.04 -20.06 -8.44
C PHE A 130 -11.50 -20.10 -8.01
N GLY A 131 -12.39 -19.45 -8.77
CA GLY A 131 -13.80 -19.36 -8.39
C GLY A 131 -14.52 -20.71 -8.38
N THR A 132 -14.25 -21.59 -9.34
CA THR A 132 -14.85 -22.94 -9.38
C THR A 132 -14.37 -23.81 -8.23
N GLU A 133 -13.11 -23.65 -7.82
CA GLU A 133 -12.52 -24.39 -6.72
C GLU A 133 -13.14 -24.00 -5.36
N VAL A 134 -13.39 -22.71 -5.16
CA VAL A 134 -14.06 -22.20 -3.94
C VAL A 134 -15.59 -22.25 -4.01
N GLY A 135 -16.17 -22.88 -5.04
CA GLY A 135 -17.61 -23.10 -5.17
C GLY A 135 -18.44 -21.89 -5.62
N ILE A 136 -17.83 -20.96 -6.36
CA ILE A 136 -18.55 -19.81 -6.96
C ILE A 136 -19.18 -20.23 -8.29
N ALA A 137 -20.43 -19.89 -8.49
CA ALA A 137 -21.14 -20.23 -9.72
C ALA A 137 -20.57 -19.52 -10.96
N PRO A 138 -20.53 -20.15 -12.13
CA PRO A 138 -19.98 -19.57 -13.37
C PRO A 138 -20.56 -18.22 -13.77
N ASP A 139 -21.84 -17.99 -13.58
CA ASP A 139 -22.52 -16.73 -13.86
C ASP A 139 -22.07 -15.61 -12.90
N GLU A 140 -21.78 -15.93 -11.66
CA GLU A 140 -21.22 -14.99 -10.68
C GLU A 140 -19.78 -14.60 -11.04
N LEU A 141 -18.96 -15.55 -11.49
CA LEU A 141 -17.61 -15.28 -12.00
C LEU A 141 -17.65 -14.39 -13.24
N ALA A 142 -18.56 -14.71 -14.19
CA ALA A 142 -18.77 -13.90 -15.38
C ALA A 142 -19.14 -12.46 -15.02
N LEU A 143 -20.04 -12.27 -14.07
CA LEU A 143 -20.42 -10.96 -13.56
C LEU A 143 -19.22 -10.23 -12.94
N PHE A 144 -18.43 -10.89 -12.12
CA PHE A 144 -17.25 -10.27 -11.48
C PHE A 144 -16.26 -9.74 -12.52
N VAL A 145 -15.95 -10.54 -13.54
CA VAL A 145 -15.08 -10.11 -14.64
C VAL A 145 -15.72 -8.97 -15.45
N GLU A 146 -17.05 -9.02 -15.68
CA GLU A 146 -17.78 -7.92 -16.33
C GLU A 146 -17.64 -6.61 -15.56
N ARG A 147 -17.69 -6.63 -14.22
CA ARG A 147 -17.47 -5.47 -13.37
C ARG A 147 -16.04 -4.92 -13.49
N LEU A 148 -15.02 -5.77 -13.54
CA LEU A 148 -13.63 -5.34 -13.79
C LEU A 148 -13.47 -4.70 -15.18
N LEU A 149 -14.05 -5.31 -16.22
CA LEU A 149 -14.03 -4.75 -17.57
C LEU A 149 -14.76 -3.42 -17.65
N MET A 150 -15.87 -3.25 -16.92
CA MET A 150 -16.60 -1.98 -16.85
C MET A 150 -15.74 -0.88 -16.23
N LEU A 151 -14.97 -1.16 -15.16
CA LEU A 151 -14.01 -0.22 -14.59
C LEU A 151 -12.94 0.17 -15.60
N LEU A 152 -12.35 -0.79 -16.32
CA LEU A 152 -11.28 -0.58 -17.29
C LEU A 152 -11.75 0.18 -18.55
N THR A 153 -13.05 0.12 -18.88
CA THR A 153 -13.63 0.78 -20.05
C THR A 153 -14.36 2.08 -19.73
N ALA A 154 -14.57 2.39 -18.45
CA ALA A 154 -15.17 3.66 -18.02
C ALA A 154 -14.20 4.83 -18.16
N CYS A 155 -14.73 6.02 -18.47
CA CYS A 155 -13.96 7.27 -18.47
C CYS A 155 -13.66 7.74 -17.05
N ASP A 156 -12.65 8.60 -16.89
CA ASP A 156 -12.22 9.12 -15.58
C ASP A 156 -13.33 9.88 -14.87
N GLU A 157 -14.13 10.64 -15.60
CA GLU A 157 -15.26 11.40 -15.06
C GLU A 157 -16.28 10.46 -14.42
N ARG A 158 -16.67 9.37 -15.10
CA ARG A 158 -17.60 8.38 -14.56
C ARG A 158 -17.03 7.65 -13.34
N ARG A 159 -15.76 7.30 -13.39
CA ARG A 159 -15.07 6.66 -12.26
C ARG A 159 -15.13 7.55 -11.01
N LEU A 160 -14.90 8.87 -11.17
CA LEU A 160 -14.93 9.82 -10.07
C LEU A 160 -16.34 10.15 -9.57
N GLU A 161 -17.34 10.25 -10.45
CA GLU A 161 -18.66 10.74 -10.07
C GLU A 161 -19.67 9.62 -9.77
N GLN A 162 -19.36 8.37 -10.17
CA GLN A 162 -20.24 7.23 -9.89
C GLN A 162 -19.53 6.13 -9.08
N PHE A 163 -18.38 5.62 -9.58
CA PHE A 163 -17.76 4.46 -8.94
C PHE A 163 -16.98 4.84 -7.67
N GLU A 164 -16.55 6.07 -7.55
CA GLU A 164 -15.98 6.60 -6.31
C GLU A 164 -16.98 6.65 -5.16
N LEU A 165 -18.25 6.92 -5.47
CA LEU A 165 -19.31 7.07 -4.47
C LEU A 165 -19.91 5.74 -3.99
N ALA A 166 -19.66 4.65 -4.69
CA ALA A 166 -20.10 3.31 -4.32
C ALA A 166 -18.98 2.55 -3.60
N SER A 167 -19.31 1.72 -2.63
CA SER A 167 -18.39 0.74 -2.09
C SER A 167 -18.12 -0.37 -3.12
N TRP A 168 -16.99 -1.06 -2.95
CA TRP A 168 -16.67 -2.22 -3.79
C TRP A 168 -17.75 -3.31 -3.69
N TRP A 169 -18.25 -3.57 -2.48
CA TRP A 169 -19.34 -4.51 -2.21
C TRP A 169 -20.59 -4.21 -3.02
N GLU A 170 -21.05 -2.95 -2.99
CA GLU A 170 -22.22 -2.49 -3.77
C GLU A 170 -21.96 -2.58 -5.27
N TYR A 171 -20.78 -2.18 -5.71
CA TYR A 171 -20.42 -2.15 -7.13
C TYR A 171 -20.43 -3.55 -7.76
N VAL A 172 -19.87 -4.56 -7.08
CA VAL A 172 -19.90 -5.94 -7.58
C VAL A 172 -21.25 -6.64 -7.33
N GLY A 173 -22.14 -6.01 -6.55
CA GLY A 173 -23.48 -6.53 -6.25
C GLY A 173 -23.47 -7.73 -5.29
N ALA A 174 -22.48 -7.79 -4.38
CA ALA A 174 -22.25 -8.93 -3.50
C ALA A 174 -23.42 -9.24 -2.55
N GLU A 175 -24.26 -8.25 -2.21
CA GLU A 175 -25.45 -8.44 -1.35
C GLU A 175 -26.46 -9.44 -1.92
N HIS A 176 -26.47 -9.63 -3.24
CA HIS A 176 -27.42 -10.47 -3.97
C HIS A 176 -26.76 -11.70 -4.58
N ARG A 177 -25.59 -12.10 -4.06
CA ARG A 177 -24.79 -13.21 -4.58
C ARG A 177 -24.62 -14.29 -3.52
N SER A 178 -24.01 -15.40 -3.94
CA SER A 178 -23.74 -16.52 -3.02
C SER A 178 -22.83 -16.07 -1.86
N PRO A 179 -22.91 -16.73 -0.70
CA PRO A 179 -21.97 -16.49 0.39
C PRO A 179 -20.51 -16.68 -0.04
N ALA A 180 -20.22 -17.63 -0.94
CA ALA A 180 -18.89 -17.84 -1.49
C ALA A 180 -18.39 -16.63 -2.30
N PHE A 181 -19.23 -16.07 -3.17
CA PHE A 181 -18.89 -14.83 -3.90
C PHE A 181 -18.55 -13.68 -2.94
N GLY A 182 -19.40 -13.45 -1.94
CA GLY A 182 -19.18 -12.41 -0.94
C GLY A 182 -17.88 -12.62 -0.16
N LYS A 183 -17.64 -13.85 0.29
CA LYS A 183 -16.47 -14.20 1.11
C LYS A 183 -15.16 -14.14 0.33
N PHE A 184 -15.09 -14.77 -0.84
CA PHE A 184 -13.83 -14.97 -1.56
C PHE A 184 -13.53 -13.87 -2.59
N LEU A 185 -14.50 -13.43 -3.39
CA LEU A 185 -14.24 -12.44 -4.43
C LEU A 185 -14.41 -11.00 -3.95
N ALA A 186 -15.49 -10.71 -3.23
CA ALA A 186 -15.75 -9.34 -2.81
C ALA A 186 -14.90 -8.95 -1.60
N ASP A 187 -14.96 -9.69 -0.50
CA ASP A 187 -14.29 -9.33 0.77
C ASP A 187 -12.86 -9.89 0.84
N GLY A 188 -12.66 -11.15 0.50
CA GLY A 188 -11.35 -11.81 0.60
C GLY A 188 -10.27 -11.12 -0.21
N LEU A 189 -10.51 -10.82 -1.48
CA LEU A 189 -9.52 -10.16 -2.34
C LEU A 189 -9.22 -8.71 -1.92
N THR A 190 -10.20 -7.97 -1.41
CA THR A 190 -9.94 -6.58 -0.98
C THR A 190 -9.30 -6.50 0.39
N ARG A 191 -9.73 -7.31 1.35
CA ARG A 191 -9.18 -7.31 2.71
C ARG A 191 -7.71 -7.71 2.76
N THR A 192 -7.35 -8.74 2.04
CA THR A 192 -5.99 -9.30 2.07
C THR A 192 -5.01 -8.60 1.14
N LEU A 193 -5.46 -8.14 -0.04
CA LEU A 193 -4.57 -7.52 -1.02
C LEU A 193 -4.38 -6.01 -0.81
N VAL A 194 -5.41 -5.31 -0.35
CA VAL A 194 -5.38 -3.84 -0.18
C VAL A 194 -5.77 -3.40 1.24
N ALA A 195 -5.83 -4.32 2.20
CA ALA A 195 -6.12 -4.06 3.61
C ALA A 195 -7.40 -3.22 3.84
N ALA A 196 -8.42 -3.42 3.03
CA ALA A 196 -9.64 -2.64 3.12
C ALA A 196 -10.89 -3.49 3.01
N ARG A 197 -11.88 -3.18 3.82
CA ARG A 197 -13.18 -3.88 3.79
C ARG A 197 -13.94 -3.55 2.51
N ALA A 198 -14.46 -4.56 1.83
CA ALA A 198 -15.22 -4.39 0.59
C ALA A 198 -16.42 -3.43 0.74
N ARG A 199 -17.05 -3.40 1.92
CA ARG A 199 -18.18 -2.51 2.24
C ARG A 199 -17.78 -1.05 2.49
N GLU A 200 -16.50 -0.76 2.64
CA GLU A 200 -15.97 0.57 2.95
C GLU A 200 -15.17 1.17 1.79
N ILE A 201 -14.31 0.37 1.15
CA ILE A 201 -13.42 0.86 0.09
C ILE A 201 -14.20 1.33 -1.12
N SER A 202 -13.78 2.47 -1.70
CA SER A 202 -14.32 2.97 -2.97
C SER A 202 -14.17 1.93 -4.08
N ALA A 203 -15.22 1.70 -4.85
CA ALA A 203 -15.20 0.80 -6.00
C ALA A 203 -14.18 1.26 -7.04
N ARG A 204 -13.98 2.57 -7.20
CA ARG A 204 -12.95 3.11 -8.09
C ARG A 204 -11.56 2.72 -7.61
N THR A 205 -11.23 3.03 -6.37
CA THR A 205 -9.89 2.74 -5.81
C THR A 205 -9.65 1.23 -5.72
N GLY A 206 -10.50 0.50 -4.99
CA GLY A 206 -10.34 -0.94 -4.79
C GLY A 206 -10.31 -1.71 -6.11
N GLY A 207 -11.27 -1.41 -7.01
CA GLY A 207 -11.38 -2.09 -8.29
C GLY A 207 -10.22 -1.77 -9.25
N LEU A 208 -9.75 -0.51 -9.33
CA LEU A 208 -8.60 -0.18 -10.18
C LEU A 208 -7.31 -0.80 -9.65
N ILE A 209 -7.09 -0.82 -8.35
CA ILE A 209 -5.91 -1.47 -7.76
C ILE A 209 -5.96 -2.98 -7.98
N LEU A 210 -7.12 -3.61 -7.76
CA LEU A 210 -7.30 -5.03 -8.08
C LEU A 210 -6.99 -5.31 -9.56
N CYS A 211 -7.48 -4.45 -10.48
CA CYS A 211 -7.13 -4.57 -11.90
C CYS A 211 -5.62 -4.46 -12.13
N GLN A 212 -4.90 -3.56 -11.43
CA GLN A 212 -3.44 -3.46 -11.57
C GLN A 212 -2.75 -4.74 -11.09
N LEU A 213 -3.10 -5.26 -9.91
CA LEU A 213 -2.54 -6.50 -9.37
C LEU A 213 -2.76 -7.67 -10.35
N LEU A 214 -3.98 -7.82 -10.85
CA LEU A 214 -4.30 -8.87 -11.82
C LEU A 214 -3.54 -8.69 -13.15
N LEU A 215 -3.42 -7.47 -13.67
CA LEU A 215 -2.65 -7.17 -14.88
C LEU A 215 -1.14 -7.41 -14.69
N ASP A 216 -0.61 -7.19 -13.49
CA ASP A 216 0.80 -7.44 -13.19
C ASP A 216 1.11 -8.93 -13.09
N LEU A 217 0.16 -9.78 -12.66
CA LEU A 217 0.31 -11.25 -12.67
C LEU A 217 0.55 -11.83 -14.08
N THR A 218 0.09 -11.13 -15.12
CA THR A 218 0.24 -11.56 -16.51
C THR A 218 1.47 -10.95 -17.20
N ARG A 219 2.27 -10.16 -16.48
CA ARG A 219 3.37 -9.37 -17.06
C ARG A 219 4.68 -10.13 -17.11
N ALA A 220 5.35 -10.13 -18.29
CA ALA A 220 6.67 -10.71 -18.45
C ALA A 220 7.74 -10.04 -17.60
N GLY A 221 8.63 -10.84 -17.04
CA GLY A 221 9.83 -10.39 -16.32
C GLY A 221 9.73 -10.49 -14.81
N GLY A 222 8.75 -11.23 -14.25
CA GLY A 222 8.74 -11.61 -12.83
C GLY A 222 8.65 -10.45 -11.82
N ARG A 223 8.11 -9.29 -12.24
CA ARG A 223 8.01 -8.09 -11.40
C ARG A 223 6.58 -7.79 -10.93
N ALA A 224 5.72 -8.80 -10.92
CA ALA A 224 4.35 -8.63 -10.46
C ALA A 224 4.32 -8.37 -8.94
N ASP A 225 5.20 -9.05 -8.24
CA ASP A 225 5.36 -9.00 -6.80
C ASP A 225 6.84 -9.00 -6.46
N GLN A 226 7.29 -8.03 -5.69
CA GLN A 226 8.68 -7.90 -5.25
C GLN A 226 8.74 -7.62 -3.76
N VAL A 227 9.80 -8.12 -3.15
CA VAL A 227 10.15 -7.91 -1.73
C VAL A 227 11.61 -7.47 -1.64
N LEU A 228 12.04 -7.02 -0.46
CA LEU A 228 13.45 -6.67 -0.23
C LEU A 228 14.28 -7.91 0.12
N ASP A 229 15.54 -7.93 -0.29
CA ASP A 229 16.52 -8.99 -0.02
C ASP A 229 17.25 -8.85 1.32
N ALA A 230 16.80 -7.91 2.16
CA ALA A 230 17.27 -7.69 3.53
C ALA A 230 16.22 -6.89 4.32
N PRO A 231 16.36 -6.69 5.66
CA PRO A 231 15.49 -5.82 6.45
C PRO A 231 15.37 -4.44 5.82
N THR A 232 14.16 -3.88 5.84
CA THR A 232 13.81 -2.66 5.08
C THR A 232 14.76 -1.49 5.38
N SER A 233 15.14 -1.27 6.63
CA SER A 233 16.07 -0.18 6.95
C SER A 233 17.47 -0.44 6.36
N GLU A 234 17.96 -1.68 6.39
CA GLU A 234 19.28 -2.04 5.88
C GLU A 234 19.36 -1.96 4.34
N ALA A 235 18.33 -2.51 3.66
CA ALA A 235 18.30 -2.55 2.20
C ALA A 235 17.96 -1.19 1.56
N TRP A 236 17.22 -0.33 2.26
CA TRP A 236 16.66 0.85 1.63
C TRP A 236 16.74 2.14 2.46
N ILE A 237 16.22 2.17 3.72
CA ILE A 237 16.07 3.43 4.45
C ILE A 237 17.41 4.02 4.87
N ASP A 238 18.30 3.25 5.47
CA ASP A 238 19.61 3.74 5.95
C ASP A 238 20.52 4.20 4.81
N PRO A 239 20.63 3.48 3.67
CA PRO A 239 21.28 3.99 2.47
C PRO A 239 20.64 5.29 1.95
N TRP A 240 19.32 5.40 2.00
CA TRP A 240 18.62 6.62 1.59
C TRP A 240 18.99 7.81 2.48
N LEU A 241 19.00 7.62 3.80
CA LEU A 241 19.42 8.66 4.75
C LEU A 241 20.86 9.10 4.53
N ALA A 242 21.76 8.13 4.26
CA ALA A 242 23.15 8.42 3.92
C ALA A 242 23.27 9.24 2.63
N HIS A 243 22.53 8.85 1.59
CA HIS A 243 22.45 9.57 0.32
C HIS A 243 21.92 11.00 0.50
N LEU A 244 20.83 11.17 1.25
CA LEU A 244 20.26 12.49 1.53
C LEU A 244 21.24 13.40 2.28
N ARG A 245 21.97 12.89 3.27
CA ARG A 245 23.06 13.65 3.94
C ARG A 245 24.15 14.03 2.94
N GLY A 246 24.51 13.15 2.03
CA GLY A 246 25.45 13.43 0.93
C GLY A 246 24.98 14.53 -0.03
N LEU A 247 23.68 14.66 -0.22
CA LEU A 247 23.04 15.76 -0.97
C LEU A 247 22.89 17.06 -0.16
N GLY A 248 23.35 17.10 1.09
CA GLY A 248 23.26 18.28 1.96
C GLY A 248 21.92 18.43 2.69
N VAL A 249 21.08 17.40 2.73
CA VAL A 249 19.83 17.41 3.52
C VAL A 249 20.17 17.29 5.01
N THR A 250 19.60 18.18 5.83
CA THR A 250 19.65 18.07 7.29
C THR A 250 18.51 17.18 7.77
N LEU A 251 18.86 16.10 8.50
CA LEU A 251 17.89 15.16 9.08
C LEU A 251 17.87 15.37 10.61
N ARG A 252 16.72 15.74 11.15
CA ARG A 252 16.50 16.00 12.58
C ARG A 252 15.47 15.02 13.14
N GLY A 253 15.95 13.96 13.83
CA GLY A 253 15.13 13.04 14.63
C GLY A 253 14.79 13.65 15.99
N GLY A 254 13.85 13.03 16.73
CA GLY A 254 13.36 13.50 18.03
C GLY A 254 12.70 14.89 17.98
N CYS A 255 12.13 15.28 16.84
CA CYS A 255 11.54 16.60 16.59
C CYS A 255 10.07 16.45 16.19
N GLU A 256 9.16 16.27 17.15
CA GLU A 256 7.72 16.14 16.90
C GLU A 256 7.13 17.51 16.48
N VAL A 257 6.40 17.54 15.37
CA VAL A 257 5.71 18.76 14.93
C VAL A 257 4.55 19.05 15.87
N ALA A 258 4.64 20.15 16.62
CA ALA A 258 3.67 20.57 17.62
C ALA A 258 2.71 21.66 17.13
N GLY A 259 3.04 22.37 16.04
CA GLY A 259 2.20 23.43 15.51
C GLY A 259 2.61 23.93 14.14
N ILE A 260 1.63 24.53 13.43
CA ILE A 260 1.82 25.19 12.14
C ILE A 260 1.08 26.53 12.21
N GLU A 261 1.83 27.61 12.24
CA GLU A 261 1.29 28.96 12.35
C GLU A 261 1.10 29.60 10.96
N CYS A 262 -0.16 29.92 10.65
CA CYS A 262 -0.56 30.58 9.41
C CYS A 262 -1.21 31.93 9.72
N ASP A 263 -0.87 32.96 8.95
CA ASP A 263 -1.48 34.30 9.08
C ASP A 263 -2.73 34.49 8.21
N GLY A 264 -3.25 33.41 7.65
CA GLY A 264 -4.37 33.42 6.70
C GLY A 264 -3.95 33.52 5.23
N ARG A 265 -2.67 33.77 4.96
CA ARG A 265 -2.11 33.85 3.59
C ARG A 265 -0.91 32.95 3.39
N ARG A 266 -0.05 32.83 4.41
CA ARG A 266 1.19 32.03 4.37
C ARG A 266 1.43 31.36 5.71
N VAL A 267 2.09 30.22 5.69
CA VAL A 267 2.70 29.66 6.90
C VAL A 267 3.90 30.55 7.28
N ARG A 268 3.93 31.01 8.53
CA ARG A 268 4.98 31.86 9.08
C ARG A 268 6.08 31.07 9.75
N ARG A 269 5.69 30.02 10.47
CA ARG A 269 6.61 29.07 11.09
C ARG A 269 5.88 27.75 11.40
N ALA A 270 6.64 26.68 11.52
CA ALA A 270 6.22 25.50 12.25
C ALA A 270 6.88 25.51 13.63
N THR A 271 6.38 24.68 14.52
CA THR A 271 6.94 24.50 15.86
C THR A 271 7.19 23.00 16.05
N VAL A 272 8.38 22.65 16.53
CA VAL A 272 8.72 21.27 16.88
C VAL A 272 8.99 21.15 18.36
N GLN A 273 8.54 20.05 18.96
CA GLN A 273 8.87 19.64 20.31
C GLN A 273 10.07 18.70 20.27
N THR A 274 11.10 19.03 21.04
CA THR A 274 12.32 18.23 21.21
C THR A 274 12.50 17.88 22.68
N ALA A 275 13.48 17.04 23.01
CA ALA A 275 13.85 16.75 24.40
C ALA A 275 14.32 18.02 25.15
N ALA A 276 14.87 19.01 24.45
CA ALA A 276 15.33 20.28 25.01
C ALA A 276 14.20 21.32 25.14
N GLY A 277 13.01 21.05 24.63
CA GLY A 277 11.86 21.96 24.65
C GLY A 277 11.33 22.27 23.25
N THR A 278 10.56 23.32 23.14
CA THR A 278 9.86 23.73 21.93
C THR A 278 10.75 24.68 21.08
N GLU A 279 10.93 24.38 19.82
CA GLU A 279 11.73 25.17 18.88
C GLU A 279 10.91 25.68 17.70
N PRO A 280 11.07 26.95 17.27
CA PRO A 280 10.48 27.46 16.04
C PRO A 280 11.27 27.01 14.82
N VAL A 281 10.56 26.66 13.75
CA VAL A 281 11.11 26.28 12.44
C VAL A 281 10.71 27.33 11.41
N HIS A 282 11.70 28.00 10.82
CA HIS A 282 11.52 29.01 9.77
C HIS A 282 12.07 28.48 8.45
N ALA A 283 11.27 28.59 7.38
CA ALA A 283 11.66 28.25 6.02
C ALA A 283 10.84 29.06 5.00
N ASP A 284 11.30 29.10 3.76
CA ASP A 284 10.55 29.72 2.67
C ASP A 284 9.31 28.89 2.31
N PHE A 285 9.42 27.54 2.38
CA PHE A 285 8.35 26.58 2.12
C PHE A 285 8.27 25.52 3.22
N TYR A 286 7.07 25.00 3.41
CA TYR A 286 6.78 23.91 4.35
C TYR A 286 6.06 22.77 3.61
N VAL A 287 6.58 21.57 3.73
CA VAL A 287 5.97 20.34 3.20
C VAL A 287 5.50 19.48 4.36
N ALA A 288 4.18 19.41 4.57
CA ALA A 288 3.61 18.52 5.57
C ALA A 288 3.54 17.08 5.01
N ALA A 289 4.39 16.21 5.54
CA ALA A 289 4.49 14.80 5.21
C ALA A 289 4.07 13.92 6.41
N LEU A 290 3.09 14.40 7.15
CA LEU A 290 2.53 13.78 8.35
C LEU A 290 1.35 12.87 7.97
N PRO A 291 1.11 11.77 8.71
CA PRO A 291 -0.12 11.01 8.57
C PRO A 291 -1.36 11.87 8.81
N VAL A 292 -2.50 11.47 8.23
CA VAL A 292 -3.73 12.29 8.27
C VAL A 292 -4.20 12.57 9.70
N GLU A 293 -4.14 11.57 10.57
CA GLU A 293 -4.56 11.70 11.97
C GLU A 293 -3.68 12.68 12.76
N ARG A 294 -2.39 12.78 12.41
CA ARG A 294 -1.47 13.73 13.05
C ARG A 294 -1.65 15.13 12.51
N LEU A 295 -1.73 15.29 11.19
CA LEU A 295 -1.95 16.61 10.60
C LEU A 295 -3.29 17.20 11.03
N ALA A 296 -4.35 16.39 11.14
CA ALA A 296 -5.67 16.85 11.58
C ALA A 296 -5.66 17.52 12.97
N LEU A 297 -4.79 17.07 13.88
CA LEU A 297 -4.62 17.67 15.22
C LEU A 297 -3.92 19.03 15.18
N LEU A 298 -3.12 19.31 14.16
CA LEU A 298 -2.34 20.55 14.01
C LEU A 298 -3.10 21.67 13.28
N LEU A 299 -4.34 21.42 12.85
CA LEU A 299 -5.12 22.37 12.07
C LEU A 299 -5.72 23.49 12.93
N SER A 300 -5.08 24.64 12.94
CA SER A 300 -5.65 25.85 13.56
C SER A 300 -6.87 26.37 12.77
N PRO A 301 -7.75 27.17 13.39
CA PRO A 301 -8.85 27.83 12.67
C PRO A 301 -8.38 28.67 11.47
N THR A 302 -7.28 29.39 11.63
CA THR A 302 -6.69 30.19 10.55
C THR A 302 -6.21 29.34 9.38
N LEU A 303 -5.55 28.19 9.67
CA LEU A 303 -5.08 27.27 8.65
C LEU A 303 -6.26 26.65 7.88
N ARG A 304 -7.33 26.26 8.58
CA ARG A 304 -8.58 25.73 7.95
C ARG A 304 -9.28 26.79 7.11
N ALA A 305 -9.30 28.03 7.54
CA ALA A 305 -9.89 29.13 6.77
C ALA A 305 -9.09 29.43 5.49
N ALA A 306 -7.76 29.39 5.56
CA ALA A 306 -6.86 29.61 4.43
C ALA A 306 -6.90 28.46 3.40
N GLU A 307 -7.04 27.20 3.87
CA GLU A 307 -7.19 26.02 3.03
C GLU A 307 -8.39 25.17 3.52
N PRO A 308 -9.60 25.44 3.01
CA PRO A 308 -10.82 24.78 3.48
C PRO A 308 -10.82 23.25 3.29
N ARG A 309 -10.08 22.71 2.32
CA ARG A 309 -9.98 21.27 2.12
C ARG A 309 -9.31 20.55 3.29
N LEU A 310 -8.45 21.21 4.05
CA LEU A 310 -7.87 20.65 5.26
C LEU A 310 -8.92 20.41 6.36
N ALA A 311 -10.01 21.17 6.39
CA ALA A 311 -11.08 20.97 7.34
C ALA A 311 -11.80 19.60 7.17
N ALA A 312 -11.61 18.95 6.02
CA ALA A 312 -12.17 17.63 5.73
C ALA A 312 -11.32 16.47 6.28
N LEU A 313 -10.05 16.68 6.60
CA LEU A 313 -9.14 15.61 7.04
C LEU A 313 -9.68 14.76 8.20
N PRO A 314 -10.35 15.32 9.24
CA PRO A 314 -10.93 14.51 10.31
C PRO A 314 -12.04 13.54 9.89
N ARG A 315 -12.57 13.65 8.67
CA ARG A 315 -13.57 12.72 8.12
C ARG A 315 -12.95 11.50 7.44
N LEU A 316 -11.65 11.56 7.15
CA LEU A 316 -10.95 10.44 6.54
C LEU A 316 -10.80 9.29 7.54
N VAL A 317 -11.10 8.10 7.07
CA VAL A 317 -11.16 6.90 7.93
C VAL A 317 -9.78 6.26 8.02
N VAL A 318 -9.39 5.90 9.22
CA VAL A 318 -8.20 5.09 9.48
C VAL A 318 -8.59 3.74 10.08
N ARG A 319 -7.81 2.70 9.78
CA ARG A 319 -7.95 1.33 10.32
C ARG A 319 -6.58 0.81 10.75
N TRP A 320 -6.60 -0.32 11.47
CA TRP A 320 -5.37 -0.94 11.92
C TRP A 320 -4.94 -2.04 10.94
N MET A 321 -3.66 -2.04 10.63
CA MET A 321 -2.95 -3.08 9.92
C MET A 321 -1.53 -3.08 10.45
N ASN A 322 -1.18 -4.08 11.22
CA ASN A 322 0.09 -4.15 11.94
C ASN A 322 0.66 -5.54 11.88
N GLY A 323 1.98 -5.62 11.90
CA GLY A 323 2.73 -6.86 11.82
C GLY A 323 2.85 -7.59 13.15
N ALA A 324 2.77 -8.92 13.08
CA ALA A 324 3.24 -9.85 14.10
C ALA A 324 4.33 -10.71 13.47
N MET A 325 5.46 -10.88 14.13
CA MET A 325 6.58 -11.67 13.59
C MET A 325 6.88 -12.86 14.49
N PHE A 326 7.10 -14.01 13.88
CA PHE A 326 7.53 -15.23 14.55
C PHE A 326 8.94 -15.58 14.08
N TYR A 327 9.85 -15.74 15.03
CA TYR A 327 11.23 -16.12 14.78
C TYR A 327 11.36 -17.62 15.07
N LEU A 328 11.78 -18.37 14.06
CA LEU A 328 11.77 -19.81 14.06
C LEU A 328 13.20 -20.37 14.10
N ASP A 329 13.39 -21.53 14.73
CA ASP A 329 14.66 -22.25 14.78
C ASP A 329 15.00 -23.00 13.48
N ARG A 330 14.14 -22.90 12.48
CA ARG A 330 14.34 -23.36 11.10
C ARG A 330 13.51 -22.51 10.15
N ASP A 331 13.96 -22.31 8.94
CA ASP A 331 13.12 -21.66 7.93
C ASP A 331 11.94 -22.56 7.51
N VAL A 332 10.77 -21.94 7.43
CA VAL A 332 9.55 -22.54 6.89
C VAL A 332 9.07 -21.65 5.75
N PRO A 333 9.50 -21.91 4.50
CA PRO A 333 9.31 -20.98 3.41
C PRO A 333 7.84 -20.78 3.00
N LEU A 334 6.89 -21.59 3.48
CA LEU A 334 5.48 -21.63 3.07
C LEU A 334 5.33 -21.73 1.56
N GLN A 335 5.73 -20.68 0.86
CA GLN A 335 5.79 -20.53 -0.58
C GLN A 335 6.83 -19.46 -0.93
N HIS A 336 7.41 -19.47 -2.14
CA HIS A 336 8.33 -18.42 -2.59
C HIS A 336 7.58 -17.12 -2.95
N GLY A 337 6.98 -16.51 -1.95
CA GLY A 337 6.17 -15.31 -2.04
C GLY A 337 5.18 -15.17 -0.89
N HIS A 338 4.08 -14.49 -1.15
CA HIS A 338 3.06 -14.21 -0.15
C HIS A 338 2.12 -15.39 0.07
N ALA A 339 1.78 -15.64 1.33
CA ALA A 339 0.67 -16.49 1.74
C ALA A 339 -0.52 -15.61 2.13
N ILE A 340 -1.65 -15.80 1.49
CA ILE A 340 -2.91 -15.08 1.71
C ILE A 340 -3.88 -16.04 2.37
N PHE A 341 -4.25 -15.77 3.61
CA PHE A 341 -5.22 -16.57 4.38
C PHE A 341 -6.62 -16.00 4.14
N ILE A 342 -7.20 -16.35 2.99
CA ILE A 342 -8.30 -15.63 2.35
C ILE A 342 -9.59 -15.59 3.17
N ASP A 343 -9.82 -16.56 4.05
CA ASP A 343 -11.00 -16.63 4.91
C ASP A 343 -10.68 -16.55 6.41
N SER A 344 -9.44 -16.17 6.75
CA SER A 344 -9.06 -15.94 8.14
C SER A 344 -9.87 -14.78 8.75
N GLU A 345 -10.27 -14.90 10.00
CA GLU A 345 -11.07 -13.89 10.69
C GLU A 345 -10.36 -12.56 10.77
N TRP A 346 -9.05 -12.58 11.02
CA TRP A 346 -8.24 -11.37 11.13
C TRP A 346 -7.56 -10.94 9.84
N ALA A 347 -7.97 -11.52 8.69
CA ALA A 347 -7.46 -11.21 7.35
C ALA A 347 -5.94 -11.26 7.30
N LEU A 348 -5.38 -12.41 7.65
CA LEU A 348 -3.95 -12.61 7.72
C LEU A 348 -3.34 -12.70 6.32
N THR A 349 -2.18 -12.07 6.16
CA THR A 349 -1.23 -12.35 5.08
C THR A 349 0.14 -12.59 5.71
N ALA A 350 0.95 -13.45 5.12
CA ALA A 350 2.26 -13.76 5.66
C ALA A 350 3.30 -13.97 4.56
N ILE A 351 4.57 -13.84 4.96
CA ILE A 351 5.72 -14.17 4.14
C ILE A 351 6.84 -14.74 5.03
N SER A 352 7.52 -15.81 4.57
CA SER A 352 8.80 -16.18 5.15
C SER A 352 9.88 -15.30 4.54
N GLN A 353 10.51 -14.46 5.36
CA GLN A 353 11.49 -13.48 4.89
C GLN A 353 12.87 -14.07 4.69
N ALA A 354 13.29 -15.05 5.48
CA ALA A 354 14.62 -15.64 5.44
C ALA A 354 15.01 -16.14 4.04
N GLN A 355 14.08 -16.75 3.32
CA GLN A 355 14.29 -17.23 1.95
C GLN A 355 14.65 -16.12 0.93
N PHE A 356 14.29 -14.87 1.23
CA PHE A 356 14.60 -13.71 0.39
C PHE A 356 15.85 -12.96 0.85
N TRP A 357 16.43 -13.30 2.01
CA TRP A 357 17.54 -12.61 2.63
C TRP A 357 18.85 -13.42 2.62
N PRO A 358 19.36 -13.84 1.45
CA PRO A 358 20.48 -14.77 1.36
C PRO A 358 21.80 -14.21 1.90
N GLU A 359 21.94 -12.88 2.00
CA GLU A 359 23.12 -12.20 2.51
C GLU A 359 22.98 -11.79 3.99
N VAL A 360 21.84 -12.06 4.64
CA VAL A 360 21.59 -11.74 6.05
C VAL A 360 21.93 -12.94 6.91
N ASP A 361 22.98 -12.83 7.70
CA ASP A 361 23.39 -13.86 8.66
C ASP A 361 22.52 -13.76 9.93
N LEU A 362 21.47 -14.58 10.01
CA LEU A 362 20.56 -14.63 11.15
C LEU A 362 21.23 -15.24 12.41
N GLU A 363 22.27 -16.07 12.26
CA GLU A 363 23.02 -16.61 13.39
C GLU A 363 23.80 -15.52 14.17
N GLN A 364 24.11 -14.41 13.50
CA GLN A 364 24.72 -13.22 14.12
C GLN A 364 23.70 -12.28 14.76
N ARG A 365 22.45 -12.70 14.87
CA ARG A 365 21.35 -11.92 15.44
C ARG A 365 20.65 -12.69 16.56
N GLY A 366 20.01 -11.94 17.44
CA GLY A 366 19.25 -12.52 18.53
C GLY A 366 20.15 -13.36 19.47
N ASP A 367 19.68 -14.53 19.82
CA ASP A 367 20.43 -15.51 20.61
C ASP A 367 21.24 -16.52 19.74
N GLY A 368 21.18 -16.35 18.41
CA GLY A 368 21.87 -17.20 17.44
C GLY A 368 21.15 -18.48 17.06
N ARG A 369 19.89 -18.67 17.50
CA ARG A 369 19.08 -19.87 17.19
C ARG A 369 18.09 -19.67 16.07
N VAL A 370 17.91 -18.42 15.60
CA VAL A 370 16.91 -18.08 14.59
C VAL A 370 17.46 -18.38 13.20
N GLU A 371 16.74 -19.23 12.45
CA GLU A 371 17.02 -19.55 11.04
C GLU A 371 15.88 -19.09 10.12
N GLY A 372 14.67 -18.89 10.65
CA GLY A 372 13.48 -18.48 9.90
C GLY A 372 12.77 -17.27 10.52
N ILE A 373 12.17 -16.43 9.67
CA ILE A 373 11.37 -15.29 10.09
C ILE A 373 10.06 -15.32 9.31
N LEU A 374 8.96 -15.58 10.03
CA LEU A 374 7.61 -15.50 9.48
C LEU A 374 7.00 -14.15 9.87
N SER A 375 6.89 -13.24 8.90
CA SER A 375 6.21 -11.96 9.08
C SER A 375 4.74 -12.09 8.69
N VAL A 376 3.85 -11.64 9.55
CA VAL A 376 2.39 -11.77 9.40
C VAL A 376 1.76 -10.41 9.57
N ASP A 377 0.97 -9.97 8.59
CA ASP A 377 0.14 -8.78 8.72
C ASP A 377 -1.27 -9.15 9.18
N VAL A 378 -1.73 -8.51 10.25
CA VAL A 378 -3.10 -8.55 10.74
C VAL A 378 -3.84 -7.37 10.15
N SER A 379 -4.76 -7.61 9.21
CA SER A 379 -5.47 -6.56 8.47
C SER A 379 -6.89 -6.31 8.98
N GLU A 380 -7.39 -7.11 9.93
CA GLU A 380 -8.72 -6.96 10.51
C GLU A 380 -8.66 -7.05 12.05
N TRP A 381 -8.81 -5.90 12.71
CA TRP A 381 -8.69 -5.78 14.16
C TRP A 381 -10.03 -5.71 14.91
N GLU A 382 -11.13 -5.57 14.17
CA GLU A 382 -12.47 -5.34 14.73
C GLU A 382 -13.40 -6.56 14.59
N ARG A 383 -12.90 -7.66 14.04
CA ARG A 383 -13.66 -8.93 13.93
C ARG A 383 -13.26 -9.88 15.06
N PRO A 384 -14.21 -10.60 15.68
CA PRO A 384 -13.87 -11.62 16.67
C PRO A 384 -12.99 -12.72 16.08
N GLY A 385 -11.94 -13.10 16.82
CA GLY A 385 -11.10 -14.24 16.51
C GLY A 385 -11.83 -15.56 16.74
N ARG A 386 -11.39 -16.61 16.06
CA ARG A 386 -11.99 -17.95 16.15
C ARG A 386 -11.75 -18.61 17.51
N ARG A 387 -10.57 -18.42 18.08
CA ARG A 387 -10.15 -19.04 19.34
C ARG A 387 -10.49 -18.17 20.54
N THR A 388 -10.22 -16.90 20.45
CA THR A 388 -10.44 -15.95 21.55
C THR A 388 -11.90 -15.51 21.68
N GLY A 389 -12.66 -15.50 20.58
CA GLY A 389 -13.99 -14.89 20.51
C GLY A 389 -14.00 -13.38 20.72
N LYS A 390 -12.81 -12.74 20.84
CA LYS A 390 -12.64 -11.30 21.04
C LYS A 390 -12.17 -10.65 19.73
N VAL A 391 -12.47 -9.36 19.57
CA VAL A 391 -11.83 -8.53 18.54
C VAL A 391 -10.34 -8.33 18.87
N ALA A 392 -9.47 -8.29 17.89
CA ALA A 392 -8.02 -8.21 18.13
C ALA A 392 -7.62 -7.01 19.01
N MET A 393 -8.27 -5.86 18.84
CA MET A 393 -8.00 -4.67 19.64
C MET A 393 -8.44 -4.78 21.12
N ALA A 394 -9.17 -5.82 21.50
CA ALA A 394 -9.55 -6.11 22.88
C ALA A 394 -8.78 -7.30 23.49
N CYS A 395 -7.82 -7.85 22.74
CA CYS A 395 -6.97 -8.95 23.17
C CYS A 395 -5.72 -8.44 23.89
N THR A 396 -5.14 -9.28 24.75
CA THR A 396 -3.76 -9.09 25.26
C THR A 396 -2.74 -9.47 24.18
N PRO A 397 -1.46 -9.09 24.32
CA PRO A 397 -0.42 -9.54 23.39
C PRO A 397 -0.38 -11.06 23.22
N GLU A 398 -0.50 -11.82 24.30
CA GLU A 398 -0.48 -13.27 24.31
C GLU A 398 -1.70 -13.88 23.60
N GLU A 399 -2.87 -13.28 23.77
CA GLU A 399 -4.09 -13.66 23.05
C GLU A 399 -3.95 -13.37 21.55
N ILE A 400 -3.36 -12.22 21.17
CA ILE A 400 -3.08 -11.89 19.76
C ILE A 400 -2.14 -12.93 19.17
N ARG A 401 -1.04 -13.25 19.85
CA ARG A 401 -0.08 -14.27 19.43
C ARG A 401 -0.75 -15.61 19.19
N ALA A 402 -1.51 -16.08 20.19
CA ALA A 402 -2.17 -17.38 20.13
C ALA A 402 -3.23 -17.47 19.01
N GLU A 403 -3.99 -16.39 18.80
CA GLU A 403 -4.99 -16.32 17.75
C GLU A 403 -4.36 -16.29 16.36
N VAL A 404 -3.35 -15.42 16.15
CA VAL A 404 -2.63 -15.33 14.86
C VAL A 404 -1.99 -16.67 14.52
N TRP A 405 -1.23 -17.29 15.45
CA TRP A 405 -0.61 -18.58 15.25
C TRP A 405 -1.64 -19.67 14.93
N GLY A 406 -2.74 -19.67 15.67
CA GLY A 406 -3.82 -20.61 15.46
C GLY A 406 -4.49 -20.48 14.10
N GLN A 407 -4.76 -19.26 13.64
CA GLN A 407 -5.34 -19.06 12.31
C GLN A 407 -4.37 -19.49 11.20
N LEU A 408 -3.04 -19.25 11.35
CA LEU A 408 -2.04 -19.74 10.40
C LEU A 408 -2.06 -21.25 10.29
N THR A 409 -1.99 -21.96 11.42
CA THR A 409 -1.94 -23.43 11.45
C THR A 409 -3.24 -24.08 10.98
N ASP A 410 -4.41 -23.47 11.26
CA ASP A 410 -5.71 -23.98 10.82
C ASP A 410 -5.88 -23.90 9.29
N HIS A 411 -5.19 -22.97 8.63
CA HIS A 411 -5.28 -22.77 7.17
C HIS A 411 -4.23 -23.58 6.40
N LEU A 412 -3.07 -23.81 6.99
CA LEU A 412 -2.00 -24.57 6.31
C LEU A 412 -2.24 -26.07 6.38
N ASP A 413 -2.71 -26.58 7.52
CA ASP A 413 -3.12 -27.98 7.80
C ASP A 413 -2.12 -29.06 7.30
N ASP A 414 -0.85 -28.73 7.17
CA ASP A 414 0.21 -29.59 6.65
C ASP A 414 1.30 -29.92 7.69
N GLY A 415 1.14 -29.37 8.91
CA GLY A 415 2.10 -29.53 10.00
C GLY A 415 3.43 -28.82 9.77
N SER A 416 3.55 -27.94 8.77
CA SER A 416 4.76 -27.17 8.48
C SER A 416 5.11 -26.20 9.60
N LEU A 417 4.09 -25.58 10.22
CA LEU A 417 4.22 -24.69 11.37
C LEU A 417 3.98 -25.46 12.67
N GLN A 418 4.99 -25.54 13.52
CA GLN A 418 4.93 -26.18 14.83
C GLN A 418 5.29 -25.17 15.92
N GLU A 419 4.52 -25.14 17.00
CA GLU A 419 4.77 -24.27 18.16
C GLU A 419 6.18 -24.47 18.75
N SER A 420 6.68 -25.69 18.72
CA SER A 420 8.04 -26.03 19.18
C SER A 420 9.17 -25.35 18.40
N ASN A 421 8.90 -24.87 17.18
CA ASN A 421 9.88 -24.17 16.36
C ASN A 421 9.94 -22.66 16.64
N VAL A 422 9.01 -22.13 17.43
CA VAL A 422 8.99 -20.69 17.77
C VAL A 422 10.04 -20.40 18.85
N VAL A 423 11.10 -19.71 18.47
CA VAL A 423 12.15 -19.22 19.40
C VAL A 423 11.63 -18.01 20.18
N THR A 424 11.04 -17.04 19.47
CA THR A 424 10.44 -15.84 20.04
C THR A 424 9.44 -15.23 19.05
N TRP A 425 8.74 -14.22 19.50
CA TRP A 425 7.79 -13.48 18.66
C TRP A 425 7.84 -11.98 18.97
N PHE A 426 7.30 -11.18 18.08
CA PHE A 426 7.25 -9.74 18.21
C PHE A 426 5.92 -9.21 17.67
N LEU A 427 5.32 -8.27 18.41
CA LEU A 427 4.20 -7.49 17.94
C LEU A 427 4.67 -6.07 17.69
N ASP A 428 4.22 -5.47 16.59
CA ASP A 428 4.51 -4.09 16.26
C ASP A 428 4.29 -3.16 17.47
N PRO A 429 5.30 -2.42 17.91
CA PRO A 429 5.22 -1.55 19.09
C PRO A 429 4.33 -0.32 18.90
N ALA A 430 3.81 -0.06 17.70
CA ALA A 430 2.76 0.93 17.50
C ALA A 430 1.45 0.51 18.20
N ILE A 431 1.25 -0.79 18.43
CA ILE A 431 0.16 -1.31 19.25
C ILE A 431 0.55 -1.17 20.72
N ARG A 432 -0.20 -0.34 21.45
CA ARG A 432 0.00 -0.06 22.87
C ARG A 432 -1.15 -0.61 23.69
N PHE A 433 -0.85 -1.07 24.88
CA PHE A 433 -1.81 -1.64 25.83
C PHE A 433 -1.89 -0.76 27.09
N PRO A 434 -2.55 0.43 27.02
CA PRO A 434 -2.68 1.31 28.15
C PRO A 434 -3.57 0.73 29.27
N ASN A 435 -4.45 -0.21 28.89
CA ASN A 435 -5.36 -0.92 29.80
C ASN A 435 -5.28 -2.44 29.52
N PRO A 436 -5.59 -3.29 30.51
CA PRO A 436 -5.58 -4.75 30.34
C PRO A 436 -6.50 -5.29 29.23
N THR A 437 -7.52 -4.53 28.84
CA THR A 437 -8.59 -4.98 27.94
C THR A 437 -8.76 -4.11 26.69
N GLY A 438 -7.79 -3.24 26.39
CA GLY A 438 -7.92 -2.36 25.22
C GLY A 438 -6.57 -1.91 24.69
N ALA A 439 -6.34 -2.18 23.42
CA ALA A 439 -5.19 -1.68 22.71
C ALA A 439 -5.47 -0.31 22.08
N THR A 440 -4.40 0.44 21.78
CA THR A 440 -4.40 1.63 20.93
C THR A 440 -3.34 1.48 19.85
N ASN A 441 -3.54 2.12 18.70
CA ASN A 441 -2.56 2.10 17.62
C ASN A 441 -2.03 3.51 17.38
N LEU A 442 -0.73 3.69 17.44
CA LEU A 442 -0.06 4.97 17.20
C LEU A 442 0.18 5.26 15.71
N GLU A 443 0.13 4.22 14.87
CA GLU A 443 0.42 4.30 13.43
C GLU A 443 -0.69 3.63 12.60
N PRO A 444 -1.97 4.09 12.69
CA PRO A 444 -3.06 3.53 11.91
C PRO A 444 -2.89 3.81 10.42
N LEU A 445 -3.57 3.05 9.58
CA LEU A 445 -3.53 3.13 8.12
C LEU A 445 -4.77 3.87 7.58
N LEU A 446 -4.56 4.80 6.66
CA LEU A 446 -5.66 5.44 5.93
C LEU A 446 -6.38 4.43 5.02
N ILE A 447 -7.71 4.48 5.02
CA ILE A 447 -8.55 3.71 4.10
C ILE A 447 -9.22 4.63 3.09
N ASN A 448 -9.10 4.32 1.80
CA ASN A 448 -9.76 5.03 0.71
C ASN A 448 -11.23 4.62 0.61
N THR A 449 -12.06 5.13 1.54
CA THR A 449 -13.49 4.79 1.57
C THR A 449 -14.27 5.42 0.42
N ALA A 450 -15.46 4.88 0.15
CA ALA A 450 -16.38 5.44 -0.84
C ALA A 450 -16.64 6.92 -0.55
N GLY A 451 -16.49 7.76 -1.57
CA GLY A 451 -16.64 9.21 -1.49
C GLY A 451 -15.47 9.99 -0.85
N SER A 452 -14.48 9.31 -0.26
CA SER A 452 -13.36 9.97 0.44
C SER A 452 -12.49 10.84 -0.47
N TRP A 453 -12.51 10.62 -1.78
CA TRP A 453 -11.82 11.49 -2.73
C TRP A 453 -12.21 12.96 -2.60
N ALA A 454 -13.48 13.25 -2.31
CA ALA A 454 -13.94 14.63 -2.13
C ALA A 454 -13.26 15.32 -0.94
N ASP A 455 -12.95 14.58 0.12
CA ASP A 455 -12.37 15.05 1.36
C ASP A 455 -10.83 15.12 1.34
N ARG A 456 -10.20 14.48 0.37
CA ARG A 456 -8.74 14.45 0.22
C ARG A 456 -8.24 15.70 -0.51
N PRO A 457 -7.23 16.41 0.03
CA PRO A 457 -6.65 17.59 -0.62
C PRO A 457 -5.70 17.22 -1.77
N ASP A 458 -5.40 18.20 -2.61
CA ASP A 458 -4.29 18.13 -3.55
C ASP A 458 -2.95 18.42 -2.82
N ALA A 459 -1.81 18.01 -3.41
CA ALA A 459 -0.48 18.28 -2.85
C ALA A 459 -0.16 19.79 -2.76
N VAL A 460 -0.67 20.56 -3.71
CA VAL A 460 -0.53 22.03 -3.74
C VAL A 460 -1.77 22.63 -3.10
N THR A 461 -1.59 23.35 -2.00
CA THR A 461 -2.67 24.03 -1.29
C THR A 461 -2.89 25.46 -1.79
N ARG A 462 -3.95 26.12 -1.33
CA ARG A 462 -4.17 27.55 -1.57
C ARG A 462 -3.18 28.44 -0.82
N ILE A 463 -2.47 27.90 0.16
CA ILE A 463 -1.43 28.60 0.91
C ILE A 463 -0.11 28.45 0.14
N PRO A 464 0.43 29.53 -0.47
CA PRO A 464 1.46 29.42 -1.51
C PRO A 464 2.77 28.74 -1.07
N ASN A 465 3.06 28.71 0.23
CA ASN A 465 4.26 28.10 0.80
C ASN A 465 3.97 26.89 1.69
N PHE A 466 2.78 26.28 1.58
CA PHE A 466 2.40 25.10 2.34
C PHE A 466 1.91 24.00 1.40
N LEU A 467 2.59 22.87 1.38
CA LEU A 467 2.36 21.75 0.48
C LEU A 467 2.21 20.46 1.29
N LEU A 468 1.63 19.44 0.67
CA LEU A 468 1.33 18.17 1.31
C LEU A 468 2.02 17.02 0.58
N ALA A 469 2.67 16.11 1.33
CA ALA A 469 3.42 14.98 0.77
C ALA A 469 3.17 13.71 1.59
N ALA A 470 1.89 13.30 1.70
CA ALA A 470 1.47 12.12 2.45
C ALA A 470 0.47 11.29 1.64
N ASP A 471 0.20 10.07 2.10
CA ASP A 471 -0.62 9.07 1.42
C ASP A 471 -2.11 9.42 1.28
N PHE A 472 -2.61 10.37 2.09
CA PHE A 472 -3.98 10.88 1.97
C PHE A 472 -4.17 11.91 0.84
N VAL A 473 -3.09 12.40 0.24
CA VAL A 473 -3.15 13.36 -0.87
C VAL A 473 -3.73 12.68 -2.12
N ARG A 474 -4.48 13.44 -2.93
CA ARG A 474 -4.97 12.97 -4.23
C ARG A 474 -3.82 12.67 -5.19
N THR A 475 -3.75 11.44 -5.65
CA THR A 475 -2.71 10.95 -6.55
C THR A 475 -3.32 10.14 -7.70
N HIS A 476 -2.54 9.78 -8.70
CA HIS A 476 -2.96 8.83 -9.74
C HIS A 476 -3.04 7.40 -9.22
N THR A 477 -2.14 7.04 -8.29
CA THR A 477 -2.15 5.73 -7.62
C THR A 477 -3.41 5.55 -6.77
N ASP A 478 -3.86 6.62 -6.12
CA ASP A 478 -5.09 6.69 -5.33
C ASP A 478 -5.26 5.53 -4.33
N LEU A 479 -4.19 5.18 -3.67
CA LEU A 479 -4.17 4.23 -2.56
C LEU A 479 -3.20 4.71 -1.49
N ALA A 480 -3.56 4.55 -0.22
CA ALA A 480 -2.69 4.86 0.92
C ALA A 480 -1.54 3.85 0.98
N THR A 481 -0.44 4.19 0.32
CA THR A 481 0.76 3.35 0.15
C THR A 481 2.01 4.20 0.07
N MET A 482 3.17 3.52 0.15
CA MET A 482 4.48 4.15 -0.10
C MET A 482 4.55 4.79 -1.50
N GLU A 483 3.96 4.16 -2.51
CA GLU A 483 3.86 4.69 -3.88
C GLU A 483 3.03 5.97 -3.93
N GLY A 484 1.84 5.98 -3.28
CA GLY A 484 1.00 7.17 -3.18
C GLY A 484 1.68 8.31 -2.45
N ALA A 485 2.41 8.02 -1.37
CA ALA A 485 3.19 9.02 -0.63
C ALA A 485 4.34 9.60 -1.46
N ASN A 486 5.07 8.77 -2.23
CA ASN A 486 6.12 9.22 -3.15
C ASN A 486 5.53 10.08 -4.28
N GLU A 487 4.41 9.68 -4.89
CA GLU A 487 3.72 10.50 -5.90
C GLU A 487 3.27 11.85 -5.33
N ALA A 488 2.70 11.89 -4.12
CA ALA A 488 2.29 13.11 -3.44
C ALA A 488 3.49 14.06 -3.23
N ALA A 489 4.64 13.51 -2.81
CA ALA A 489 5.88 14.27 -2.66
C ALA A 489 6.33 14.89 -3.98
N ARG A 490 6.34 14.15 -5.09
CA ARG A 490 6.69 14.66 -6.42
C ARG A 490 5.73 15.77 -6.88
N ARG A 491 4.44 15.65 -6.56
CA ARG A 491 3.45 16.72 -6.82
C ARG A 491 3.73 17.97 -6.01
N ALA A 492 4.06 17.83 -4.72
CA ALA A 492 4.45 18.94 -3.85
C ALA A 492 5.70 19.64 -4.37
N VAL A 493 6.74 18.90 -4.73
CA VAL A 493 7.97 19.43 -5.31
C VAL A 493 7.69 20.19 -6.61
N ASN A 494 6.88 19.62 -7.51
CA ASN A 494 6.47 20.32 -8.74
C ASN A 494 5.72 21.64 -8.45
N GLY A 495 4.96 21.70 -7.35
CA GLY A 495 4.33 22.92 -6.85
C GLY A 495 5.36 23.97 -6.40
N ILE A 496 6.39 23.56 -5.65
CA ILE A 496 7.49 24.45 -5.22
C ILE A 496 8.27 24.97 -6.43
N LEU A 497 8.61 24.11 -7.39
CA LEU A 497 9.29 24.52 -8.62
C LEU A 497 8.50 25.58 -9.40
N ALA A 498 7.17 25.42 -9.47
CA ALA A 498 6.29 26.39 -10.11
C ALA A 498 6.24 27.72 -9.32
N ALA A 499 6.11 27.65 -7.98
CA ALA A 499 6.02 28.84 -7.12
C ALA A 499 7.32 29.66 -7.08
N THR A 500 8.48 29.01 -7.22
CA THR A 500 9.79 29.65 -7.23
C THR A 500 10.27 30.09 -8.63
N GLY A 501 9.57 29.68 -9.70
CA GLY A 501 10.03 29.87 -11.07
C GLY A 501 11.32 29.11 -11.41
N SER A 502 11.62 28.02 -10.64
CA SER A 502 12.82 27.21 -10.85
C SER A 502 12.84 26.59 -12.26
N ARG A 503 14.03 26.59 -12.88
CA ARG A 503 14.27 25.94 -14.17
C ARG A 503 14.66 24.48 -14.06
N ALA A 504 14.78 23.94 -12.84
CA ALA A 504 15.06 22.52 -12.61
C ALA A 504 13.96 21.64 -13.24
N PRO A 505 14.30 20.44 -13.72
CA PRO A 505 13.35 19.55 -14.35
C PRO A 505 12.24 19.14 -13.36
N ARG A 506 11.01 19.09 -13.84
CA ARG A 506 9.88 18.63 -13.01
C ARG A 506 10.00 17.14 -12.72
N CYS A 507 9.51 16.75 -11.55
CA CYS A 507 9.36 15.33 -11.20
C CYS A 507 8.35 14.69 -12.14
N THR A 508 8.69 13.53 -12.66
CA THR A 508 7.79 12.74 -13.51
C THR A 508 6.65 12.17 -12.67
N LEU A 509 5.43 12.25 -13.20
CA LEU A 509 4.22 11.69 -12.61
C LEU A 509 3.63 10.65 -13.57
N TRP A 510 3.42 9.44 -13.08
CA TRP A 510 2.84 8.35 -13.87
C TRP A 510 1.40 8.06 -13.44
N LYS A 511 0.55 7.78 -14.41
CA LYS A 511 -0.78 7.22 -14.16
C LYS A 511 -0.69 5.70 -14.00
N LEU A 512 -1.69 5.12 -13.37
CA LEU A 512 -1.89 3.67 -13.39
C LEU A 512 -1.95 3.19 -14.85
N ARG A 513 -1.47 1.98 -15.07
CA ARG A 513 -1.45 1.39 -16.42
C ARG A 513 -2.84 0.97 -16.83
N GLU A 514 -3.19 1.28 -18.05
CA GLU A 514 -4.45 0.85 -18.64
C GLU A 514 -4.17 0.23 -20.01
N PRO A 515 -4.78 -0.93 -20.33
CA PRO A 515 -4.60 -1.57 -21.63
C PRO A 515 -4.95 -0.60 -22.76
N PRO A 516 -4.00 -0.32 -23.70
CA PRO A 516 -4.24 0.64 -24.80
C PRO A 516 -5.41 0.24 -25.69
N LEU A 517 -5.64 -1.06 -25.87
CA LEU A 517 -6.75 -1.62 -26.65
C LEU A 517 -8.13 -1.19 -26.10
N LEU A 518 -8.23 -0.81 -24.82
CA LEU A 518 -9.47 -0.34 -24.20
C LEU A 518 -9.68 1.18 -24.31
N ALA A 519 -8.69 1.94 -24.80
CA ALA A 519 -8.78 3.39 -24.94
C ALA A 519 -9.98 3.87 -25.82
N PRO A 520 -10.35 3.24 -26.95
CA PRO A 520 -11.51 3.65 -27.74
C PRO A 520 -12.82 3.54 -26.94
N PHE A 521 -12.94 2.53 -26.07
CA PHE A 521 -14.13 2.32 -25.24
C PHE A 521 -14.23 3.38 -24.16
N ARG A 522 -13.11 3.80 -23.53
CA ARG A 522 -13.09 4.92 -22.58
C ARG A 522 -13.50 6.24 -23.26
N THR A 523 -13.07 6.46 -24.49
CA THR A 523 -13.47 7.63 -25.27
C THR A 523 -14.98 7.62 -25.58
N LEU A 524 -15.51 6.46 -25.97
CA LEU A 524 -16.95 6.29 -26.19
C LEU A 524 -17.73 6.49 -24.88
N ASP A 525 -17.25 5.96 -23.76
CA ASP A 525 -17.91 6.14 -22.48
C ASP A 525 -17.90 7.60 -22.02
N ARG A 526 -16.83 8.37 -22.28
CA ARG A 526 -16.79 9.82 -22.02
C ARG A 526 -17.85 10.57 -22.81
N LEU A 527 -18.08 10.20 -24.08
CA LEU A 527 -19.15 10.78 -24.89
C LEU A 527 -20.54 10.44 -24.29
N ARG A 528 -20.75 9.18 -23.90
CA ARG A 528 -21.98 8.74 -23.24
C ARG A 528 -22.21 9.47 -21.91
N TRP A 529 -21.17 9.64 -21.12
CA TRP A 529 -21.19 10.39 -19.87
C TRP A 529 -21.66 11.83 -20.08
N ARG A 530 -21.05 12.55 -21.02
CA ARG A 530 -21.44 13.93 -21.39
C ARG A 530 -22.89 14.06 -21.87
N LEU A 531 -23.44 12.98 -22.43
CA LEU A 531 -24.84 12.91 -22.85
C LEU A 531 -25.79 12.41 -21.74
N GLY A 532 -25.32 12.29 -20.50
CA GLY A 532 -26.13 11.79 -19.38
C GLY A 532 -26.53 10.31 -19.49
N ARG A 533 -25.87 9.53 -20.35
CA ARG A 533 -26.21 8.12 -20.59
C ARG A 533 -25.50 7.20 -19.60
N ARG A 534 -26.15 6.09 -19.25
CA ARG A 534 -25.55 5.00 -18.45
C ARG A 534 -24.29 4.44 -19.13
N PRO A 535 -23.37 3.79 -18.36
CA PRO A 535 -22.22 3.10 -18.95
C PRO A 535 -22.66 2.19 -20.10
N ALA A 536 -21.81 2.03 -21.11
CA ALA A 536 -22.02 0.98 -22.08
C ALA A 536 -21.82 -0.38 -21.39
N LYS A 537 -22.45 -1.42 -21.90
CA LYS A 537 -22.03 -2.77 -21.56
C LYS A 537 -20.56 -2.94 -21.95
N PRO A 538 -19.76 -3.68 -21.18
CA PRO A 538 -18.39 -3.95 -21.56
C PRO A 538 -18.29 -4.53 -22.97
N PRO A 539 -17.20 -4.23 -23.70
CA PRO A 539 -17.04 -4.71 -25.08
C PRO A 539 -16.84 -6.22 -25.17
N MET A 540 -16.61 -6.85 -24.06
CA MET A 540 -16.41 -8.29 -23.91
C MET A 540 -17.30 -8.81 -22.77
N ARG A 541 -17.70 -10.07 -22.88
CA ARG A 541 -18.33 -10.85 -21.82
C ARG A 541 -17.54 -12.14 -21.61
N VAL A 542 -17.77 -12.79 -20.51
CA VAL A 542 -17.27 -14.14 -20.28
C VAL A 542 -18.39 -15.12 -20.57
N SER A 543 -18.09 -16.15 -21.36
CA SER A 543 -19.01 -17.26 -21.57
C SER A 543 -19.06 -18.18 -20.33
N GLU A 544 -20.02 -19.09 -20.31
CA GLU A 544 -20.14 -20.12 -19.25
C GLU A 544 -18.92 -21.02 -19.16
N ASP A 545 -18.14 -21.13 -20.24
CA ASP A 545 -16.89 -21.89 -20.32
C ASP A 545 -15.65 -21.07 -19.95
N GLY A 546 -15.80 -19.86 -19.40
CA GLY A 546 -14.69 -18.98 -19.02
C GLY A 546 -13.93 -18.34 -20.20
N GLN A 547 -14.53 -18.28 -21.39
CA GLN A 547 -13.90 -17.65 -22.56
C GLN A 547 -14.35 -16.19 -22.73
N LEU A 548 -13.43 -15.33 -23.17
CA LEU A 548 -13.74 -13.95 -23.53
C LEU A 548 -14.38 -13.85 -24.92
N GLU A 549 -15.60 -13.35 -24.96
CA GLU A 549 -16.37 -13.12 -26.18
C GLU A 549 -16.67 -11.64 -26.40
N ALA A 550 -16.60 -11.20 -27.67
CA ALA A 550 -17.00 -9.84 -28.04
C ALA A 550 -18.52 -9.67 -27.97
N THR A 551 -18.99 -8.60 -27.32
CA THR A 551 -20.44 -8.34 -27.12
C THR A 551 -21.13 -7.71 -28.35
N GLY A 552 -20.39 -7.28 -29.37
CA GLY A 552 -21.00 -6.62 -30.53
C GLY A 552 -20.05 -6.52 -31.75
N PRO A 553 -20.55 -6.05 -32.91
CA PRO A 553 -19.75 -6.00 -34.13
C PRO A 553 -18.53 -5.08 -33.99
N VAL A 554 -18.67 -3.93 -33.33
CA VAL A 554 -17.54 -3.01 -33.09
C VAL A 554 -16.47 -3.67 -32.21
N SER A 555 -16.89 -4.35 -31.17
CA SER A 555 -15.98 -5.09 -30.29
C SER A 555 -15.27 -6.20 -31.06
N ARG A 556 -15.95 -6.94 -31.92
CA ARG A 556 -15.36 -7.99 -32.79
C ARG A 556 -14.28 -7.42 -33.70
N VAL A 557 -14.56 -6.29 -34.36
CA VAL A 557 -13.59 -5.64 -35.25
C VAL A 557 -12.35 -5.14 -34.48
N LEU A 558 -12.55 -4.47 -33.34
CA LEU A 558 -11.46 -3.95 -32.54
C LEU A 558 -10.61 -5.08 -31.92
N LEU A 559 -11.25 -6.16 -31.47
CA LEU A 559 -10.56 -7.33 -30.94
C LEU A 559 -9.80 -8.09 -32.04
N ALA A 560 -10.38 -8.21 -33.24
CA ALA A 560 -9.69 -8.80 -34.41
C ALA A 560 -8.51 -7.93 -34.87
N ALA A 561 -8.63 -6.60 -34.84
CA ALA A 561 -7.54 -5.69 -35.17
C ALA A 561 -6.40 -5.78 -34.13
N ALA A 562 -6.73 -5.86 -32.83
CA ALA A 562 -5.75 -6.02 -31.76
C ALA A 562 -4.96 -7.34 -31.87
N ARG A 563 -5.61 -8.44 -32.29
CA ARG A 563 -4.94 -9.74 -32.54
C ARG A 563 -3.97 -9.71 -33.73
N ARG A 564 -4.07 -8.73 -34.66
CA ARG A 564 -3.20 -8.61 -35.83
C ARG A 564 -1.96 -7.75 -35.58
N VAL A 565 -1.91 -7.02 -34.49
CA VAL A 565 -0.80 -6.11 -34.12
C VAL A 565 0.15 -6.75 -33.09
N THR A 566 -0.21 -7.91 -32.58
CA THR A 566 0.63 -8.79 -31.74
C THR A 566 1.19 -9.94 -32.56
#